data_e60618883368d6070e3b309ef1d35172
#
_entry.id   e60618883368d6070e3b309ef1d35172
#
_cell.length_a   1.000
_cell.length_b   1.000
_cell.length_c   1.000
_cell.angle_alpha   90.00
_cell.angle_beta   90.00
_cell.angle_gamma   90.00
#
_symmetry.space_group_name_H-M   'P 1'
#
loop_
_entity.id
_entity.type
_entity.pdbx_description
1 polymer ?
#
loop_
_entity_poly.entity_id
_entity_poly.type
_entity_poly.pdbx_seq_one_letter_code
_entity_poly.pdbx_strand_id
1 'polypeptide(L)'
;ISKDEESFNKFCKTNEITKDDLQRLGFISSNGNMLFKNRIMFPILSFRNNIIAFGGRAIDDFGPKYLNSSDSVLYKKNRNLYFTNEFITATKKKGYAFIVEGYFDVLSLNKLGYANSASPSGTALTYQQLESVSKYTSKILICFDNDEAGLKATERVLEIKNQISKQVEIHCLNL
;
A
#
# COMPACT_ATOMS: atom_id res chain seq x y z
N ILE A 1 8.48 -8.95 -13.00
CA ILE A 1 7.65 -9.81 -13.86
C ILE A 1 8.44 -9.98 -15.13
N SER A 2 8.56 -11.25 -15.56
CA SER A 2 9.52 -11.71 -16.52
C SER A 2 9.55 -10.87 -17.80
N LYS A 3 10.77 -10.74 -18.34
CA LYS A 3 10.98 -10.35 -19.74
C LYS A 3 10.36 -11.37 -20.71
N ASP A 4 9.77 -12.43 -20.19
CA ASP A 4 9.27 -13.59 -20.89
C ASP A 4 7.73 -13.54 -20.93
N GLU A 5 7.26 -12.85 -21.96
CA GLU A 5 5.84 -12.74 -22.29
C GLU A 5 5.23 -14.10 -22.66
N GLU A 6 6.03 -15.02 -23.18
CA GLU A 6 5.61 -16.36 -23.57
C GLU A 6 5.29 -17.22 -22.33
N SER A 7 6.14 -17.21 -21.31
CA SER A 7 5.88 -17.89 -20.05
C SER A 7 4.65 -17.34 -19.33
N PHE A 8 4.43 -16.03 -19.36
CA PHE A 8 3.24 -15.42 -18.79
C PHE A 8 1.97 -15.86 -19.52
N ASN A 9 1.97 -15.84 -20.86
CA ASN A 9 0.85 -16.28 -21.68
C ASN A 9 0.55 -17.77 -21.45
N LYS A 10 1.59 -18.61 -21.37
CA LYS A 10 1.46 -20.03 -21.02
C LYS A 10 0.83 -20.22 -19.66
N PHE A 11 1.29 -19.49 -18.63
CA PHE A 11 0.72 -19.53 -17.28
C PHE A 11 -0.76 -19.15 -17.30
N CYS A 12 -1.14 -18.06 -17.97
CA CYS A 12 -2.54 -17.63 -18.07
C CYS A 12 -3.39 -18.71 -18.73
N LYS A 13 -2.93 -19.30 -19.83
CA LYS A 13 -3.65 -20.38 -20.53
C LYS A 13 -3.83 -21.61 -19.67
N THR A 14 -2.78 -22.03 -18.95
CA THR A 14 -2.82 -23.22 -18.07
C THR A 14 -3.78 -23.04 -16.89
N ASN A 15 -3.95 -21.81 -16.40
CA ASN A 15 -4.79 -21.48 -15.26
C ASN A 15 -6.14 -20.87 -15.65
N GLU A 16 -6.51 -20.94 -16.94
CA GLU A 16 -7.77 -20.40 -17.49
C GLU A 16 -7.99 -18.91 -17.18
N ILE A 17 -6.90 -18.15 -17.02
CA ILE A 17 -6.94 -16.71 -16.76
C ILE A 17 -7.17 -15.98 -18.09
N THR A 18 -8.29 -15.29 -18.18
CA THR A 18 -8.67 -14.56 -19.39
C THR A 18 -8.03 -13.16 -19.44
N LYS A 19 -8.02 -12.57 -20.62
CA LYS A 19 -7.61 -11.17 -20.80
C LYS A 19 -8.53 -10.22 -20.04
N ASP A 20 -9.83 -10.52 -19.94
CA ASP A 20 -10.80 -9.75 -19.16
C ASP A 20 -10.46 -9.79 -17.67
N ASP A 21 -10.09 -10.95 -17.13
CA ASP A 21 -9.65 -11.08 -15.73
C ASP A 21 -8.42 -10.22 -15.45
N LEU A 22 -7.42 -10.26 -16.33
CA LEU A 22 -6.20 -9.45 -16.19
C LEU A 22 -6.50 -7.95 -16.25
N GLN A 23 -7.46 -7.54 -17.07
CA GLN A 23 -7.87 -6.15 -17.20
C GLN A 23 -8.67 -5.68 -15.99
N ARG A 24 -9.64 -6.49 -15.52
CA ARG A 24 -10.46 -6.20 -14.32
C ARG A 24 -9.64 -6.13 -13.05
N LEU A 25 -8.55 -6.90 -12.96
CA LEU A 25 -7.61 -6.90 -11.85
C LEU A 25 -6.50 -5.84 -11.99
N GLY A 26 -6.47 -5.11 -13.11
CA GLY A 26 -5.49 -4.03 -13.32
C GLY A 26 -4.07 -4.51 -13.61
N PHE A 27 -3.89 -5.69 -14.20
CA PHE A 27 -2.60 -6.16 -14.70
C PHE A 27 -2.28 -5.66 -16.10
N ILE A 28 -3.31 -5.48 -16.91
CA ILE A 28 -3.21 -4.90 -18.25
C ILE A 28 -4.14 -3.69 -18.39
N SER A 29 -3.74 -2.74 -19.23
CA SER A 29 -4.57 -1.57 -19.59
C SER A 29 -5.74 -1.96 -20.50
N SER A 30 -6.65 -1.02 -20.73
CA SER A 30 -7.73 -1.16 -21.74
C SER A 30 -7.19 -1.52 -23.13
N ASN A 31 -6.00 -1.05 -23.47
CA ASN A 31 -5.32 -1.35 -24.74
C ASN A 31 -4.56 -2.69 -24.72
N GLY A 32 -4.63 -3.46 -23.62
CA GLY A 32 -3.96 -4.76 -23.49
C GLY A 32 -2.48 -4.69 -23.13
N ASN A 33 -1.92 -3.52 -22.84
CA ASN A 33 -0.53 -3.39 -22.44
C ASN A 33 -0.31 -3.79 -20.97
N MET A 34 0.77 -4.53 -20.70
CA MET A 34 1.19 -4.90 -19.34
C MET A 34 1.55 -3.64 -18.55
N LEU A 35 0.87 -3.42 -17.41
CA LEU A 35 1.06 -2.22 -16.58
C LEU A 35 2.34 -2.28 -15.74
N PHE A 36 2.75 -3.47 -15.30
CA PHE A 36 3.86 -3.64 -14.36
C PHE A 36 5.16 -4.14 -15.01
N LYS A 37 5.40 -3.80 -16.28
CA LYS A 37 6.62 -4.17 -16.99
C LYS A 37 7.85 -3.45 -16.41
N ASN A 38 8.97 -4.16 -16.21
CA ASN A 38 10.23 -3.65 -15.65
C ASN A 38 10.07 -2.95 -14.29
N ARG A 39 9.36 -3.59 -13.34
CA ARG A 39 9.12 -3.01 -12.00
C ARG A 39 9.45 -3.99 -10.90
N ILE A 40 9.97 -3.45 -9.80
CA ILE A 40 9.97 -4.13 -8.50
C ILE A 40 8.54 -4.13 -8.00
N MET A 41 8.01 -5.32 -7.66
CA MET A 41 6.61 -5.51 -7.29
C MET A 41 6.43 -5.56 -5.77
N PHE A 42 5.44 -4.84 -5.27
CA PHE A 42 5.01 -4.82 -3.88
C PHE A 42 3.60 -5.39 -3.79
N PRO A 43 3.41 -6.63 -3.31
CA PRO A 43 2.07 -7.17 -3.08
C PRO A 43 1.35 -6.35 -2.00
N ILE A 44 0.15 -5.87 -2.30
CA ILE A 44 -0.70 -5.18 -1.33
C ILE A 44 -1.63 -6.22 -0.72
N LEU A 45 -1.60 -6.31 0.61
CA LEU A 45 -2.35 -7.30 1.36
C LEU A 45 -3.64 -6.73 1.92
N SER A 46 -4.68 -7.55 1.98
CA SER A 46 -5.82 -7.32 2.86
C SER A 46 -5.42 -7.57 4.31
N PHE A 47 -6.22 -7.11 5.27
CA PHE A 47 -6.03 -7.43 6.70
C PHE A 47 -6.19 -8.92 7.04
N ARG A 48 -6.54 -9.76 6.05
CA ARG A 48 -6.55 -11.24 6.14
C ARG A 48 -5.35 -11.88 5.46
N ASN A 49 -4.33 -11.10 5.10
CA ASN A 49 -3.12 -11.52 4.39
C ASN A 49 -3.35 -12.10 2.98
N ASN A 50 -4.48 -11.83 2.34
CA ASN A 50 -4.68 -12.16 0.93
C ASN A 50 -4.14 -11.03 0.06
N ILE A 51 -3.46 -11.36 -1.03
CA ILE A 51 -3.03 -10.37 -2.04
C ILE A 51 -4.28 -9.83 -2.75
N ILE A 52 -4.46 -8.50 -2.73
CA ILE A 52 -5.62 -7.80 -3.32
C ILE A 52 -5.22 -6.83 -4.42
N ALA A 53 -3.95 -6.44 -4.49
CA ALA A 53 -3.42 -5.51 -5.48
C ALA A 53 -1.89 -5.55 -5.52
N PHE A 54 -1.30 -4.74 -6.37
CA PHE A 54 0.15 -4.57 -6.46
C PHE A 54 0.52 -3.10 -6.57
N GLY A 55 1.62 -2.73 -5.93
CA GLY A 55 2.42 -1.57 -6.26
C GLY A 55 3.62 -1.97 -7.11
N GLY A 56 4.16 -1.07 -7.91
CA GLY A 56 5.34 -1.33 -8.70
C GLY A 56 6.23 -0.10 -8.79
N ARG A 57 7.54 -0.25 -8.46
CA ARG A 57 8.55 0.78 -8.69
C ARG A 57 9.33 0.47 -9.97
N ALA A 58 9.42 1.43 -10.88
CA ALA A 58 10.23 1.30 -12.08
C ALA A 58 11.71 1.01 -11.74
N ILE A 59 12.34 0.10 -12.48
CA ILE A 59 13.78 -0.22 -12.38
C ILE A 59 14.56 0.74 -13.28
N ASP A 60 13.92 1.22 -14.34
CA ASP A 60 14.44 2.17 -15.33
C ASP A 60 13.67 3.50 -15.25
N ASP A 61 14.12 4.49 -16.03
CA ASP A 61 13.49 5.80 -16.09
C ASP A 61 12.28 5.86 -17.06
N PHE A 62 11.79 4.70 -17.51
CA PHE A 62 10.67 4.64 -18.44
C PHE A 62 9.32 4.63 -17.68
N GLY A 63 8.56 5.71 -17.85
CA GLY A 63 7.24 5.86 -17.26
C GLY A 63 7.26 6.36 -15.80
N PRO A 64 6.14 6.29 -15.07
CA PRO A 64 6.05 6.80 -13.70
C PRO A 64 6.91 5.97 -12.75
N LYS A 65 7.65 6.67 -11.86
CA LYS A 65 8.52 6.04 -10.83
C LYS A 65 7.76 5.01 -10.00
N TYR A 66 6.53 5.31 -9.60
CA TYR A 66 5.63 4.39 -8.91
C TYR A 66 4.32 4.24 -9.68
N LEU A 67 3.79 3.03 -9.68
CA LEU A 67 2.51 2.67 -10.26
C LEU A 67 1.79 1.72 -9.30
N ASN A 68 0.52 1.96 -9.05
CA ASN A 68 -0.33 1.07 -8.25
C ASN A 68 -1.43 0.48 -9.13
N SER A 69 -1.92 -0.70 -8.75
CA SER A 69 -3.15 -1.25 -9.32
C SER A 69 -4.27 -0.21 -9.27
N SER A 70 -5.09 -0.20 -10.30
CA SER A 70 -6.33 0.58 -10.32
C SER A 70 -7.31 0.04 -9.27
N ASP A 71 -8.27 0.85 -8.89
CA ASP A 71 -9.39 0.42 -8.06
C ASP A 71 -10.11 -0.77 -8.72
N SER A 72 -10.41 -1.77 -7.91
CA SER A 72 -11.11 -2.99 -8.34
C SER A 72 -12.17 -3.41 -7.32
N VAL A 73 -12.82 -4.54 -7.55
CA VAL A 73 -13.74 -5.15 -6.57
C VAL A 73 -13.02 -5.61 -5.30
N LEU A 74 -11.72 -5.91 -5.38
CA LEU A 74 -10.90 -6.37 -4.24
C LEU A 74 -10.13 -5.24 -3.58
N TYR A 75 -9.80 -4.16 -4.31
CA TYR A 75 -8.88 -3.12 -3.88
C TYR A 75 -9.44 -1.73 -4.10
N LYS A 76 -9.35 -0.89 -3.07
CA LYS A 76 -9.66 0.54 -3.14
C LYS A 76 -8.52 1.33 -2.50
N LYS A 77 -7.85 2.19 -3.28
CA LYS A 77 -6.70 2.98 -2.81
C LYS A 77 -7.00 3.75 -1.52
N ASN A 78 -8.17 4.36 -1.44
CA ASN A 78 -8.58 5.16 -0.30
C ASN A 78 -8.98 4.36 0.95
N ARG A 79 -8.95 3.01 0.90
CA ARG A 79 -9.32 2.14 2.02
C ARG A 79 -8.23 1.17 2.42
N ASN A 80 -7.28 0.92 1.53
CA ASN A 80 -6.23 -0.06 1.75
C ASN A 80 -4.89 0.64 1.99
N LEU A 81 -4.07 0.03 2.82
CA LEU A 81 -2.69 0.42 3.11
C LEU A 81 -1.75 -0.68 2.60
N TYR A 82 -0.53 -0.32 2.31
CA TYR A 82 0.55 -1.28 2.14
C TYR A 82 1.17 -1.59 3.51
N PHE A 83 1.35 -2.87 3.81
CA PHE A 83 2.01 -3.39 4.99
C PHE A 83 2.48 -4.82 4.75
N THR A 84 3.33 -5.35 5.63
CA THR A 84 3.76 -6.76 5.59
C THR A 84 2.76 -7.65 6.34
N ASN A 85 2.84 -8.96 6.10
CA ASN A 85 1.94 -9.94 6.71
C ASN A 85 1.98 -9.96 8.27
N GLU A 86 3.03 -9.43 8.86
CA GLU A 86 3.21 -9.35 10.32
C GLU A 86 2.55 -8.12 10.95
N PHE A 87 2.09 -7.15 10.15
CA PHE A 87 1.61 -5.85 10.62
C PHE A 87 0.62 -5.92 11.77
N ILE A 88 -0.43 -6.71 11.62
CA ILE A 88 -1.50 -6.81 12.63
C ILE A 88 -0.97 -7.38 13.94
N THR A 89 -0.21 -8.48 13.87
CA THR A 89 0.36 -9.14 15.04
C THR A 89 1.35 -8.23 15.76
N ALA A 90 2.23 -7.56 14.99
CA ALA A 90 3.21 -6.63 15.54
C ALA A 90 2.52 -5.39 16.17
N THR A 91 1.49 -4.84 15.51
CA THR A 91 0.71 -3.70 16.02
C THR A 91 0.04 -4.03 17.36
N LYS A 92 -0.64 -5.17 17.43
CA LYS A 92 -1.27 -5.62 18.68
C LYS A 92 -0.26 -5.85 19.81
N LYS A 93 0.88 -6.48 19.47
CA LYS A 93 1.95 -6.78 20.45
C LYS A 93 2.61 -5.51 20.99
N LYS A 94 2.87 -4.52 20.11
CA LYS A 94 3.55 -3.26 20.48
C LYS A 94 2.58 -2.22 21.04
N GLY A 95 1.29 -2.32 20.77
CA GLY A 95 0.27 -1.36 21.21
C GLY A 95 0.22 -0.07 20.40
N TYR A 96 0.98 0.04 19.31
CA TYR A 96 0.98 1.20 18.40
C TYR A 96 1.30 0.79 16.96
N ALA A 97 0.98 1.66 15.99
CA ALA A 97 1.30 1.49 14.59
C ALA A 97 2.05 2.72 14.05
N PHE A 98 3.00 2.49 13.15
CA PHE A 98 3.60 3.54 12.33
C PHE A 98 2.83 3.70 11.02
N ILE A 99 2.62 4.95 10.60
CA ILE A 99 2.18 5.30 9.24
C ILE A 99 3.29 6.14 8.61
N VAL A 100 3.83 5.64 7.51
CA VAL A 100 4.93 6.23 6.73
C VAL A 100 4.48 6.50 5.30
N GLU A 101 5.28 7.18 4.48
CA GLU A 101 4.85 7.62 3.15
C GLU A 101 4.81 6.50 2.11
N GLY A 102 5.83 5.67 2.04
CA GLY A 102 6.05 4.78 0.91
C GLY A 102 6.34 3.32 1.25
N TYR A 103 6.47 2.53 0.20
CA TYR A 103 6.78 1.10 0.28
C TYR A 103 8.10 0.81 0.96
N PHE A 104 9.14 1.58 0.60
CA PHE A 104 10.48 1.36 1.12
C PHE A 104 10.61 1.74 2.58
N ASP A 105 9.85 2.73 3.05
CA ASP A 105 9.85 3.12 4.46
C ASP A 105 9.28 1.98 5.32
N VAL A 106 8.18 1.37 4.87
CA VAL A 106 7.61 0.16 5.50
C VAL A 106 8.64 -0.97 5.54
N LEU A 107 9.32 -1.25 4.42
CA LEU A 107 10.31 -2.32 4.36
C LEU A 107 11.55 -2.01 5.22
N SER A 108 11.99 -0.76 5.26
CA SER A 108 13.10 -0.30 6.09
C SER A 108 12.78 -0.45 7.58
N LEU A 109 11.61 0.02 8.00
CA LEU A 109 11.15 -0.16 9.37
C LEU A 109 10.99 -1.64 9.74
N ASN A 110 10.45 -2.45 8.84
CA ASN A 110 10.31 -3.90 9.04
C ASN A 110 11.68 -4.55 9.26
N LYS A 111 12.68 -4.21 8.44
CA LYS A 111 14.07 -4.68 8.59
C LYS A 111 14.68 -4.31 9.94
N LEU A 112 14.26 -3.17 10.52
CA LEU A 112 14.69 -2.70 11.84
C LEU A 112 13.84 -3.29 12.99
N GLY A 113 12.94 -4.24 12.72
CA GLY A 113 12.08 -4.88 13.72
C GLY A 113 10.77 -4.13 14.01
N TYR A 114 10.42 -3.14 13.20
CA TYR A 114 9.16 -2.38 13.31
C TYR A 114 8.13 -2.84 12.27
N ALA A 115 7.79 -4.14 12.30
CA ALA A 115 6.80 -4.73 11.39
C ALA A 115 5.37 -4.14 11.57
N ASN A 116 5.14 -3.33 12.60
CA ASN A 116 3.92 -2.57 12.85
C ASN A 116 3.85 -1.25 12.04
N SER A 117 4.40 -1.24 10.83
CA SER A 117 4.43 -0.10 9.92
C SER A 117 3.55 -0.33 8.68
N ALA A 118 2.86 0.73 8.23
CA ALA A 118 2.01 0.73 7.06
C ALA A 118 2.11 2.06 6.31
N SER A 119 1.72 2.07 5.02
CA SER A 119 1.79 3.24 4.13
C SER A 119 0.56 3.38 3.25
N PRO A 120 0.07 4.61 2.98
CA PRO A 120 -0.94 4.89 1.96
C PRO A 120 -0.37 4.79 0.53
N SER A 121 0.95 4.52 0.39
CA SER A 121 1.63 4.19 -0.89
C SER A 121 1.50 5.24 -1.98
N GLY A 122 1.88 6.47 -1.67
CA GLY A 122 1.91 7.60 -2.63
C GLY A 122 0.53 8.23 -2.88
N THR A 123 -0.40 8.05 -1.94
CA THR A 123 -1.67 8.78 -1.87
C THR A 123 -1.81 9.48 -0.52
N ALA A 124 -2.60 10.54 -0.46
CA ALA A 124 -2.90 11.16 0.83
C ALA A 124 -3.62 10.15 1.74
N LEU A 125 -3.20 10.10 3.01
CA LEU A 125 -3.83 9.27 4.04
C LEU A 125 -5.29 9.67 4.22
N THR A 126 -6.18 8.69 4.31
CA THR A 126 -7.62 8.89 4.44
C THR A 126 -8.12 8.46 5.83
N TYR A 127 -9.30 8.97 6.21
CA TYR A 127 -9.92 8.54 7.47
C TYR A 127 -10.26 7.05 7.48
N GLN A 128 -10.66 6.46 6.32
CA GLN A 128 -10.96 5.03 6.22
C GLN A 128 -9.72 4.17 6.47
N GLN A 129 -8.55 4.61 6.00
CA GLN A 129 -7.28 3.94 6.25
C GLN A 129 -6.92 4.02 7.73
N LEU A 130 -7.01 5.20 8.35
CA LEU A 130 -6.79 5.38 9.79
C LEU A 130 -7.79 4.56 10.64
N GLU A 131 -9.06 4.58 10.28
CA GLU A 131 -10.09 3.78 10.95
C GLU A 131 -9.81 2.27 10.86
N SER A 132 -9.26 1.82 9.73
CA SER A 132 -8.84 0.42 9.58
C SER A 132 -7.73 0.03 10.55
N VAL A 133 -6.76 0.91 10.78
CA VAL A 133 -5.66 0.71 11.76
C VAL A 133 -6.18 0.81 13.19
N SER A 134 -7.12 1.71 13.48
CA SER A 134 -7.68 1.91 14.83
C SER A 134 -8.37 0.67 15.41
N LYS A 135 -8.73 -0.29 14.56
CA LYS A 135 -9.27 -1.59 15.00
C LYS A 135 -8.24 -2.43 15.77
N TYR A 136 -6.95 -2.17 15.57
CA TYR A 136 -5.85 -2.96 16.13
C TYR A 136 -5.07 -2.23 17.21
N THR A 137 -5.09 -0.89 17.23
CA THR A 137 -4.46 -0.05 18.25
C THR A 137 -5.15 1.30 18.35
N SER A 138 -5.08 1.92 19.54
CA SER A 138 -5.50 3.31 19.74
C SER A 138 -4.37 4.33 19.54
N LYS A 139 -3.13 3.87 19.35
CA LYS A 139 -1.95 4.75 19.22
C LYS A 139 -1.34 4.65 17.83
N ILE A 140 -1.30 5.77 17.10
CA ILE A 140 -0.77 5.85 15.73
C ILE A 140 0.31 6.92 15.68
N LEU A 141 1.47 6.53 15.16
CA LEU A 141 2.64 7.38 14.99
C LEU A 141 2.77 7.71 13.48
N ILE A 142 2.63 8.98 13.13
CA ILE A 142 2.80 9.47 11.77
C ILE A 142 4.25 9.88 11.57
N CYS A 143 4.92 9.30 10.58
CA CYS A 143 6.32 9.55 10.23
C CYS A 143 6.39 9.87 8.74
N PHE A 144 6.05 11.09 8.38
CA PHE A 144 6.15 11.62 7.02
C PHE A 144 7.45 12.42 6.87
N ASP A 145 7.89 12.60 5.63
CA ASP A 145 9.10 13.36 5.32
C ASP A 145 8.98 14.80 5.82
N ASN A 146 10.09 15.37 6.28
CA ASN A 146 10.12 16.74 6.78
C ASN A 146 10.28 17.78 5.63
N ASP A 147 9.51 17.57 4.56
CA ASP A 147 9.37 18.51 3.46
C ASP A 147 7.97 19.16 3.45
N GLU A 148 7.75 20.11 2.55
CA GLU A 148 6.48 20.83 2.46
C GLU A 148 5.27 19.90 2.22
N ALA A 149 5.47 18.80 1.45
CA ALA A 149 4.42 17.85 1.16
C ALA A 149 4.06 16.97 2.39
N GLY A 150 5.08 16.49 3.13
CA GLY A 150 4.91 15.72 4.35
C GLY A 150 4.29 16.55 5.48
N LEU A 151 4.66 17.83 5.61
CA LEU A 151 4.03 18.74 6.59
C LEU A 151 2.54 18.95 6.28
N LYS A 152 2.16 19.23 5.02
CA LYS A 152 0.75 19.33 4.59
C LYS A 152 -0.01 18.01 4.80
N ALA A 153 0.64 16.88 4.54
CA ALA A 153 0.05 15.57 4.78
C ALA A 153 -0.22 15.35 6.28
N THR A 154 0.70 15.77 7.14
CA THR A 154 0.56 15.70 8.61
C THR A 154 -0.59 16.58 9.12
N GLU A 155 -0.71 17.82 8.66
CA GLU A 155 -1.83 18.70 9.00
C GLU A 155 -3.17 18.08 8.63
N ARG A 156 -3.26 17.51 7.42
CA ARG A 156 -4.47 16.80 6.96
C ARG A 156 -4.85 15.61 7.85
N VAL A 157 -3.87 14.88 8.40
CA VAL A 157 -4.15 13.78 9.33
C VAL A 157 -4.86 14.27 10.58
N LEU A 158 -4.48 15.43 11.12
CA LEU A 158 -5.14 16.03 12.28
C LEU A 158 -6.59 16.45 11.99
N GLU A 159 -6.87 16.92 10.77
CA GLU A 159 -8.23 17.27 10.34
C GLU A 159 -9.14 16.02 10.25
N ILE A 160 -8.64 14.93 9.68
CA ILE A 160 -9.43 13.70 9.49
C ILE A 160 -9.53 12.84 10.74
N LYS A 161 -8.69 13.06 11.75
CA LYS A 161 -8.71 12.31 13.02
C LYS A 161 -10.09 12.29 13.67
N ASN A 162 -10.79 13.42 13.66
CA ASN A 162 -12.10 13.58 14.28
C ASN A 162 -13.23 12.81 13.56
N GLN A 163 -12.96 12.27 12.37
CA GLN A 163 -13.93 11.47 11.61
C GLN A 163 -13.87 9.98 11.98
N ILE A 164 -12.86 9.57 12.77
CA ILE A 164 -12.68 8.18 13.17
C ILE A 164 -13.66 7.84 14.29
N SER A 165 -14.38 6.72 14.14
CA SER A 165 -15.39 6.28 15.11
C SER A 165 -14.84 5.94 16.47
N LYS A 166 -13.57 5.49 16.53
CA LYS A 166 -12.86 5.13 17.76
C LYS A 166 -11.88 6.22 18.16
N GLN A 167 -11.83 6.54 19.45
CA GLN A 167 -10.82 7.47 19.95
C GLN A 167 -9.41 6.93 19.72
N VAL A 168 -8.58 7.72 19.04
CA VAL A 168 -7.18 7.42 18.73
C VAL A 168 -6.26 8.54 19.17
N GLU A 169 -5.11 8.16 19.67
CA GLU A 169 -3.98 9.05 19.92
C GLU A 169 -3.11 9.10 18.65
N ILE A 170 -2.95 10.26 18.06
CA ILE A 170 -2.07 10.47 16.91
C ILE A 170 -0.90 11.33 17.35
N HIS A 171 0.31 10.82 17.14
CA HIS A 171 1.56 11.52 17.37
C HIS A 171 2.27 11.68 16.02
N CYS A 172 2.66 12.90 15.70
CA CYS A 172 3.48 13.19 14.51
C CYS A 172 4.94 13.25 14.93
N LEU A 173 5.78 12.46 14.27
CA LEU A 173 7.22 12.42 14.50
C LEU A 173 7.88 13.20 13.37
N ASN A 174 8.65 14.22 13.70
CA ASN A 174 9.53 14.91 12.77
C ASN A 174 10.84 14.14 12.71
N LEU A 175 11.17 13.61 11.55
CA LEU A 175 12.41 12.89 11.27
C LEU A 175 13.47 13.83 10.71
#